data_65bc36158e0bd3021431c284d802d544
#
_entry.id   65bc36158e0bd3021431c284d802d544
#
_cell.length_a   1.000
_cell.length_b   1.000
_cell.length_c   1.000
_cell.angle_alpha   90.00
_cell.angle_beta   90.00
_cell.angle_gamma   90.00
#
_symmetry.space_group_name_H-M   'P 1'
#
loop_
_entity.id
_entity.type
_entity.pdbx_description
1 polymer ?
#
loop_
_entity_poly.entity_id
_entity_poly.type
_entity_poly.pdbx_seq_one_letter_code
_entity_poly.pdbx_strand_id
1 'polypeptide(L)'
;MSTVNNNKQPWYMAWPAVLLCPMLLGTLSLLALSPPPVSAADCKQLAEKVRLERNLIARRDLLTTVIKQCPKDPEINFMQGYNLERLRDYNDALRYYVTASTLDPRHAKAFFGMGDIYMVTEKVENAVTAYEKGLSIDPGNKRAERSLESARIKLKAHKGESVSSEEAVTVLFTEKSKDREISPIEATILRLLILFPGKSTELPEEGGDQLSIMGGRALTSRELKTAVFEVVGNTDDSGDAAANLEISQKRAEAVRDYLIKNCNVEAKKLKVAASGQAHPIVPNSTEQNRKINNRVEFKRLK
;
A
#
# COMPACT_ATOMS: atom_id res chain seq x y z
N MET A 1 41.77 25.78 57.12
CA MET A 1 41.42 26.24 58.48
C MET A 1 40.28 25.41 58.99
N SER A 2 40.64 24.67 60.01
CA SER A 2 39.92 24.26 61.22
C SER A 2 38.78 23.26 60.99
N THR A 3 39.02 21.99 61.19
CA THR A 3 39.07 21.18 62.42
C THR A 3 37.84 21.35 63.32
N VAL A 4 37.16 20.23 63.62
CA VAL A 4 37.08 19.52 64.95
C VAL A 4 35.95 18.49 64.81
N ASN A 5 36.20 17.27 64.80
CA ASN A 5 36.27 16.09 65.68
C ASN A 5 35.42 16.20 66.95
N ASN A 6 34.49 15.27 67.17
CA ASN A 6 34.34 14.51 68.44
C ASN A 6 33.28 13.40 68.38
N ASN A 7 33.77 12.28 68.38
CA ASN A 7 33.64 11.04 69.14
C ASN A 7 32.79 11.12 70.42
N LYS A 8 31.80 10.17 70.54
CA LYS A 8 31.47 9.46 71.81
C LYS A 8 30.44 8.33 71.55
N GLN A 9 30.91 7.12 71.66
CA GLN A 9 30.17 5.98 72.17
C GLN A 9 30.30 5.98 73.72
N PRO A 10 29.72 5.06 74.49
CA PRO A 10 28.74 3.99 74.30
C PRO A 10 27.66 3.94 75.39
N TRP A 11 26.67 3.05 75.33
CA TRP A 11 26.10 2.36 76.49
C TRP A 11 25.46 1.04 76.04
N TYR A 12 26.03 -0.03 76.50
CA TYR A 12 25.46 -1.40 76.48
C TYR A 12 24.33 -1.47 77.50
N MET A 13 23.18 -1.98 77.13
CA MET A 13 22.29 -2.69 78.07
C MET A 13 21.82 -3.99 77.42
N ALA A 14 22.24 -5.05 78.03
CA ALA A 14 21.81 -6.43 77.77
C ALA A 14 20.40 -6.64 78.33
N TRP A 15 19.54 -7.26 77.50
CA TRP A 15 18.25 -7.79 77.93
C TRP A 15 18.03 -9.18 77.34
N PRO A 16 17.23 -10.03 77.98
CA PRO A 16 17.44 -11.49 77.97
C PRO A 16 16.75 -12.13 76.74
N ALA A 17 17.28 -13.34 76.44
CA ALA A 17 16.77 -14.24 75.45
C ALA A 17 15.31 -14.65 75.70
N VAL A 18 14.40 -14.24 74.84
CA VAL A 18 13.05 -14.82 74.68
C VAL A 18 13.13 -15.85 73.57
N LEU A 19 13.01 -17.11 73.94
CA LEU A 19 12.79 -18.23 73.05
C LEU A 19 11.45 -18.03 72.30
N LEU A 20 11.49 -17.57 71.07
CA LEU A 20 10.34 -17.58 70.17
C LEU A 20 10.46 -18.79 69.24
N CYS A 21 9.50 -19.63 69.36
CA CYS A 21 9.18 -20.77 68.52
C CYS A 21 9.09 -20.36 67.05
N PRO A 22 9.75 -21.04 66.11
CA PRO A 22 9.53 -20.68 64.65
C PRO A 22 8.18 -21.25 64.27
N MET A 23 7.17 -20.31 64.15
CA MET A 23 6.01 -20.58 63.37
C MET A 23 6.45 -20.66 61.88
N LEU A 24 6.42 -21.86 61.36
CA LEU A 24 6.46 -22.14 59.94
C LEU A 24 5.26 -21.46 59.23
N LEU A 25 5.43 -20.20 58.89
CA LEU A 25 4.60 -19.56 57.88
C LEU A 25 4.98 -20.17 56.52
N GLY A 26 4.28 -21.22 56.15
CA GLY A 26 4.28 -21.74 54.79
C GLY A 26 3.81 -20.63 53.84
N THR A 27 4.77 -19.95 53.22
CA THR A 27 4.47 -19.14 52.05
C THR A 27 3.99 -20.06 50.94
N LEU A 28 2.68 -20.19 50.83
CA LEU A 28 2.05 -20.78 49.66
C LEU A 28 2.37 -19.83 48.50
N SER A 29 3.50 -20.07 47.83
CA SER A 29 3.81 -19.45 46.55
C SER A 29 2.72 -19.88 45.61
N LEU A 30 1.70 -19.02 45.41
CA LEU A 30 0.85 -19.09 44.24
C LEU A 30 1.75 -18.91 43.00
N LEU A 31 2.32 -20.04 42.55
CA LEU A 31 2.78 -20.14 41.17
C LEU A 31 1.57 -19.80 40.31
N ALA A 32 1.48 -18.55 39.85
CA ALA A 32 0.58 -18.19 38.79
C ALA A 32 0.92 -19.10 37.61
N LEU A 33 0.17 -20.20 37.47
CA LEU A 33 0.25 -21.05 36.28
C LEU A 33 -0.15 -20.14 35.11
N SER A 34 0.87 -19.67 34.39
CA SER A 34 0.62 -19.09 33.08
C SER A 34 -0.18 -20.12 32.31
N PRO A 35 -1.27 -19.69 31.66
CA PRO A 35 -2.04 -20.62 30.83
C PRO A 35 -1.06 -21.32 29.86
N PRO A 36 -1.25 -22.60 29.58
CA PRO A 36 -0.39 -23.33 28.67
C PRO A 36 -0.34 -22.62 27.33
N PRO A 37 0.81 -22.60 26.64
CA PRO A 37 0.89 -21.98 25.33
C PRO A 37 -0.12 -22.66 24.40
N VAL A 38 -0.88 -21.83 23.67
CA VAL A 38 -1.88 -22.30 22.70
C VAL A 38 -1.18 -23.17 21.66
N SER A 39 -1.69 -24.36 21.41
CA SER A 39 -1.07 -25.30 20.47
C SER A 39 -1.31 -24.87 19.01
N ALA A 40 -0.49 -25.37 18.08
CA ALA A 40 -0.70 -25.15 16.65
C ALA A 40 -2.06 -25.70 16.16
N ALA A 41 -2.58 -26.76 16.79
CA ALA A 41 -3.89 -27.32 16.48
C ALA A 41 -5.01 -26.34 16.88
N ASP A 42 -4.87 -25.69 18.04
CA ASP A 42 -5.83 -24.69 18.51
C ASP A 42 -5.80 -23.45 17.60
N CYS A 43 -4.63 -23.00 17.14
CA CYS A 43 -4.49 -21.90 16.20
C CYS A 43 -5.21 -22.20 14.88
N LYS A 44 -5.11 -23.43 14.36
CA LYS A 44 -5.85 -23.85 13.16
C LYS A 44 -7.36 -23.79 13.35
N GLN A 45 -7.87 -24.23 14.51
CA GLN A 45 -9.31 -24.15 14.83
C GLN A 45 -9.76 -22.68 14.93
N LEU A 46 -8.95 -21.83 15.54
CA LEU A 46 -9.23 -20.39 15.62
C LEU A 46 -9.24 -19.73 14.23
N ALA A 47 -8.33 -20.10 13.35
CA ALA A 47 -8.32 -19.64 11.97
C ALA A 47 -9.59 -20.04 11.22
N GLU A 48 -10.09 -21.28 11.40
CA GLU A 48 -11.37 -21.70 10.79
C GLU A 48 -12.55 -20.87 11.31
N LYS A 49 -12.59 -20.60 12.61
CA LYS A 49 -13.61 -19.73 13.20
C LYS A 49 -13.60 -18.32 12.56
N VAL A 50 -12.40 -17.77 12.34
CA VAL A 50 -12.23 -16.46 11.65
C VAL A 50 -12.75 -16.52 10.22
N ARG A 51 -12.51 -17.60 9.47
CA ARG A 51 -12.98 -17.77 8.09
C ARG A 51 -14.51 -17.76 7.98
N LEU A 52 -15.21 -18.24 8.97
CA LEU A 52 -16.69 -18.27 9.01
C LEU A 52 -17.30 -16.89 9.25
N GLU A 53 -16.57 -15.96 9.88
CA GLU A 53 -17.08 -14.59 10.10
C GLU A 53 -17.04 -13.80 8.80
N ARG A 54 -18.20 -13.33 8.35
CA ARG A 54 -18.36 -12.58 7.09
C ARG A 54 -18.33 -11.07 7.25
N ASN A 55 -18.67 -10.57 8.44
CA ASN A 55 -18.63 -9.14 8.71
C ASN A 55 -17.17 -8.71 8.95
N LEU A 56 -16.68 -7.76 8.15
CA LEU A 56 -15.27 -7.34 8.21
C LEU A 56 -14.88 -6.72 9.56
N ILE A 57 -15.79 -6.00 10.22
CA ILE A 57 -15.52 -5.37 11.52
C ILE A 57 -15.47 -6.43 12.61
N ALA A 58 -16.49 -7.32 12.67
CA ALA A 58 -16.51 -8.43 13.61
C ALA A 58 -15.30 -9.36 13.41
N ARG A 59 -14.92 -9.62 12.15
CA ARG A 59 -13.71 -10.40 11.81
C ARG A 59 -12.44 -9.71 12.30
N ARG A 60 -12.32 -8.38 12.16
CA ARG A 60 -11.18 -7.62 12.71
C ARG A 60 -11.05 -7.80 14.22
N ASP A 61 -12.16 -7.67 14.93
CA ASP A 61 -12.19 -7.75 16.39
C ASP A 61 -11.86 -9.19 16.86
N LEU A 62 -12.40 -10.19 16.17
CA LEU A 62 -12.05 -11.59 16.39
C LEU A 62 -10.55 -11.86 16.12
N LEU A 63 -10.02 -11.41 14.99
CA LEU A 63 -8.61 -11.55 14.63
C LEU A 63 -7.69 -10.85 15.64
N THR A 64 -8.06 -9.69 16.15
CA THR A 64 -7.31 -8.99 17.19
C THR A 64 -7.16 -9.84 18.45
N THR A 65 -8.18 -10.64 18.78
CA THR A 65 -8.14 -11.57 19.91
C THR A 65 -7.33 -12.83 19.59
N VAL A 66 -7.51 -13.39 18.39
CA VAL A 66 -6.85 -14.63 17.95
C VAL A 66 -5.34 -14.43 17.78
N ILE A 67 -4.90 -13.28 17.25
CA ILE A 67 -3.46 -12.96 17.13
C ILE A 67 -2.75 -12.94 18.48
N LYS A 68 -3.39 -12.48 19.54
CA LYS A 68 -2.80 -12.51 20.90
C LYS A 68 -2.53 -13.94 21.38
N GLN A 69 -3.34 -14.89 20.94
CA GLN A 69 -3.18 -16.29 21.26
C GLN A 69 -2.20 -17.00 20.32
N CYS A 70 -2.19 -16.63 19.05
CA CYS A 70 -1.41 -17.25 17.99
C CYS A 70 -0.54 -16.22 17.23
N PRO A 71 0.36 -15.48 17.90
CA PRO A 71 1.09 -14.37 17.26
C PRO A 71 2.09 -14.81 16.19
N LYS A 72 2.52 -16.07 16.24
CA LYS A 72 3.50 -16.67 15.31
C LYS A 72 2.87 -17.57 14.24
N ASP A 73 1.55 -17.53 14.08
CA ASP A 73 0.88 -18.27 13.03
C ASP A 73 0.85 -17.41 11.74
N PRO A 74 1.48 -17.85 10.63
CA PRO A 74 1.55 -17.05 9.41
C PRO A 74 0.19 -16.88 8.74
N GLU A 75 -0.69 -17.89 8.79
CA GLU A 75 -2.02 -17.81 8.19
C GLU A 75 -2.92 -16.80 8.93
N ILE A 76 -2.88 -16.78 10.27
CA ILE A 76 -3.64 -15.81 11.06
C ILE A 76 -3.15 -14.38 10.79
N ASN A 77 -1.83 -14.17 10.71
CA ASN A 77 -1.27 -12.87 10.33
C ASN A 77 -1.70 -12.47 8.91
N PHE A 78 -1.65 -13.40 7.95
CA PHE A 78 -2.16 -13.16 6.60
C PHE A 78 -3.64 -12.77 6.62
N MET A 79 -4.48 -13.49 7.35
CA MET A 79 -5.93 -13.21 7.45
C MET A 79 -6.20 -11.81 8.02
N GLN A 80 -5.41 -11.36 8.99
CA GLN A 80 -5.50 -9.99 9.51
C GLN A 80 -5.12 -8.96 8.47
N GLY A 81 -4.00 -9.17 7.76
CA GLY A 81 -3.59 -8.32 6.65
C GLY A 81 -4.68 -8.21 5.60
N TYR A 82 -5.23 -9.33 5.16
CA TYR A 82 -6.31 -9.38 4.19
C TYR A 82 -7.59 -8.66 4.66
N ASN A 83 -7.96 -8.82 5.93
CA ASN A 83 -9.14 -8.14 6.47
C ASN A 83 -8.95 -6.61 6.55
N LEU A 84 -7.76 -6.16 6.95
CA LEU A 84 -7.41 -4.73 7.03
C LEU A 84 -7.33 -4.10 5.63
N GLU A 85 -6.80 -4.81 4.64
CA GLU A 85 -6.84 -4.39 3.24
C GLU A 85 -8.27 -4.13 2.76
N ARG A 86 -9.20 -5.04 3.08
CA ARG A 86 -10.63 -4.90 2.77
C ARG A 86 -11.28 -3.69 3.49
N LEU A 87 -10.76 -3.31 4.64
CA LEU A 87 -11.13 -2.13 5.40
C LEU A 87 -10.40 -0.87 4.93
N ARG A 88 -9.49 -0.99 3.94
CA ARG A 88 -8.62 0.08 3.42
C ARG A 88 -7.61 0.62 4.43
N ASP A 89 -7.29 -0.14 5.44
CA ASP A 89 -6.20 0.15 6.36
C ASP A 89 -4.90 -0.46 5.81
N TYR A 90 -4.38 0.18 4.76
CA TYR A 90 -3.28 -0.35 3.97
C TYR A 90 -1.96 -0.43 4.73
N ASN A 91 -1.69 0.52 5.63
CA ASN A 91 -0.45 0.52 6.41
C ASN A 91 -0.38 -0.67 7.37
N ASP A 92 -1.45 -0.92 8.09
CA ASP A 92 -1.53 -2.05 9.01
C ASP A 92 -1.63 -3.37 8.25
N ALA A 93 -2.38 -3.42 7.14
CA ALA A 93 -2.45 -4.59 6.26
C ALA A 93 -1.05 -5.01 5.79
N LEU A 94 -0.24 -4.07 5.28
CA LEU A 94 1.13 -4.34 4.83
C LEU A 94 1.99 -4.92 5.97
N ARG A 95 1.90 -4.35 7.18
CA ARG A 95 2.64 -4.85 8.34
C ARG A 95 2.33 -6.32 8.64
N TYR A 96 1.07 -6.71 8.58
CA TYR A 96 0.66 -8.09 8.83
C TYR A 96 1.05 -9.03 7.68
N TYR A 97 1.01 -8.60 6.43
CA TYR A 97 1.52 -9.38 5.31
C TYR A 97 3.04 -9.59 5.40
N VAL A 98 3.80 -8.57 5.78
CA VAL A 98 5.24 -8.69 6.05
C VAL A 98 5.49 -9.68 7.18
N THR A 99 4.73 -9.62 8.28
CA THR A 99 4.83 -10.57 9.38
C THR A 99 4.55 -12.00 8.90
N ALA A 100 3.49 -12.21 8.15
CA ALA A 100 3.12 -13.53 7.61
C ALA A 100 4.23 -14.10 6.70
N SER A 101 4.79 -13.28 5.79
CA SER A 101 5.88 -13.69 4.90
C SER A 101 7.22 -13.90 5.61
N THR A 102 7.42 -13.27 6.76
CA THR A 102 8.61 -13.49 7.61
C THR A 102 8.48 -14.81 8.38
N LEU A 103 7.29 -15.12 8.89
CA LEU A 103 7.00 -16.36 9.61
C LEU A 103 7.00 -17.58 8.68
N ASP A 104 6.48 -17.41 7.47
CA ASP A 104 6.54 -18.42 6.41
C ASP A 104 7.01 -17.78 5.08
N PRO A 105 8.31 -17.90 4.76
CA PRO A 105 8.86 -17.39 3.50
C PRO A 105 8.28 -18.03 2.22
N ARG A 106 7.46 -19.09 2.36
CA ARG A 106 6.76 -19.75 1.26
C ARG A 106 5.28 -19.39 1.20
N HIS A 107 4.83 -18.41 1.97
CA HIS A 107 3.45 -17.95 1.97
C HIS A 107 3.16 -17.02 0.77
N ALA A 108 2.96 -17.60 -0.41
CA ALA A 108 2.77 -16.86 -1.67
C ALA A 108 1.70 -15.76 -1.57
N LYS A 109 0.56 -16.05 -0.91
CA LYS A 109 -0.55 -15.10 -0.76
C LYS A 109 -0.17 -13.83 0.01
N ALA A 110 0.75 -13.92 0.98
CA ALA A 110 1.23 -12.75 1.70
C ALA A 110 2.01 -11.81 0.77
N PHE A 111 2.86 -12.37 -0.11
CA PHE A 111 3.57 -11.58 -1.11
C PHE A 111 2.62 -10.96 -2.14
N PHE A 112 1.57 -11.66 -2.56
CA PHE A 112 0.55 -11.10 -3.44
C PHE A 112 -0.20 -9.94 -2.76
N GLY A 113 -0.60 -10.07 -1.49
CA GLY A 113 -1.21 -8.99 -0.73
C GLY A 113 -0.29 -7.79 -0.56
N MET A 114 1.02 -8.01 -0.31
CA MET A 114 2.00 -6.93 -0.32
C MET A 114 2.02 -6.21 -1.67
N GLY A 115 2.03 -6.95 -2.78
CA GLY A 115 1.98 -6.40 -4.13
C GLY A 115 0.73 -5.55 -4.36
N ASP A 116 -0.44 -6.03 -3.93
CA ASP A 116 -1.71 -5.31 -4.04
C ASP A 116 -1.66 -3.97 -3.27
N ILE A 117 -1.16 -3.99 -2.02
CA ILE A 117 -0.98 -2.77 -1.22
C ILE A 117 0.01 -1.80 -1.88
N TYR A 118 1.13 -2.30 -2.40
CA TYR A 118 2.11 -1.46 -3.11
C TYR A 118 1.53 -0.84 -4.39
N MET A 119 0.67 -1.57 -5.12
CA MET A 119 -0.04 -1.00 -6.27
C MET A 119 -0.97 0.14 -5.88
N VAL A 120 -1.73 -0.04 -4.79
CA VAL A 120 -2.66 0.98 -4.27
C VAL A 120 -1.92 2.20 -3.72
N THR A 121 -0.77 1.98 -3.09
CA THR A 121 0.06 3.06 -2.52
C THR A 121 1.11 3.60 -3.49
N GLU A 122 1.02 3.25 -4.77
CA GLU A 122 1.88 3.71 -5.88
C GLU A 122 3.38 3.40 -5.71
N LYS A 123 3.71 2.42 -4.90
CA LYS A 123 5.08 1.90 -4.76
C LYS A 123 5.33 0.79 -5.78
N VAL A 124 5.30 1.17 -7.06
CA VAL A 124 5.19 0.21 -8.18
C VAL A 124 6.38 -0.74 -8.28
N GLU A 125 7.62 -0.28 -8.00
CA GLU A 125 8.81 -1.14 -7.93
C GLU A 125 8.67 -2.24 -6.87
N ASN A 126 8.16 -1.85 -5.69
CA ASN A 126 7.93 -2.79 -4.60
C ASN A 126 6.82 -3.79 -4.96
N ALA A 127 5.79 -3.34 -5.71
CA ALA A 127 4.73 -4.23 -6.20
C ALA A 127 5.29 -5.29 -7.14
N VAL A 128 6.12 -4.91 -8.13
CA VAL A 128 6.79 -5.84 -9.03
C VAL A 128 7.57 -6.89 -8.25
N THR A 129 8.43 -6.45 -7.32
CA THR A 129 9.25 -7.34 -6.49
C THR A 129 8.40 -8.32 -5.68
N ALA A 130 7.31 -7.82 -5.07
CA ALA A 130 6.42 -8.65 -4.26
C ALA A 130 5.68 -9.71 -5.09
N TYR A 131 5.11 -9.32 -6.24
CA TYR A 131 4.46 -10.27 -7.14
C TYR A 131 5.43 -11.31 -7.71
N GLU A 132 6.64 -10.91 -8.12
CA GLU A 132 7.68 -11.83 -8.60
C GLU A 132 8.03 -12.86 -7.52
N LYS A 133 8.20 -12.40 -6.27
CA LYS A 133 8.45 -13.30 -5.15
C LYS A 133 7.30 -14.27 -4.93
N GLY A 134 6.06 -13.78 -4.91
CA GLY A 134 4.87 -14.63 -4.77
C GLY A 134 4.75 -15.66 -5.89
N LEU A 135 4.97 -15.25 -7.16
CA LEU A 135 4.93 -16.13 -8.33
C LEU A 135 6.09 -17.13 -8.37
N SER A 136 7.23 -16.83 -7.78
CA SER A 136 8.31 -17.83 -7.62
C SER A 136 7.91 -18.99 -6.70
N ILE A 137 6.89 -18.79 -5.85
CA ILE A 137 6.36 -19.79 -4.92
C ILE A 137 5.11 -20.46 -5.49
N ASP A 138 4.21 -19.68 -6.12
CA ASP A 138 2.96 -20.12 -6.74
C ASP A 138 2.90 -19.62 -8.21
N PRO A 139 3.62 -20.31 -9.13
CA PRO A 139 3.77 -19.84 -10.52
C PRO A 139 2.49 -19.98 -11.36
N GLY A 140 1.48 -20.70 -10.87
CA GLY A 140 0.20 -20.89 -11.58
C GLY A 140 -0.85 -19.84 -11.28
N ASN A 141 -0.55 -18.80 -10.51
CA ASN A 141 -1.53 -17.81 -10.08
C ASN A 141 -1.80 -16.78 -11.18
N LYS A 142 -2.80 -17.04 -12.01
CA LYS A 142 -3.19 -16.18 -13.14
C LYS A 142 -3.57 -14.76 -12.75
N ARG A 143 -4.11 -14.56 -11.52
CA ARG A 143 -4.39 -13.23 -11.02
C ARG A 143 -3.09 -12.46 -10.77
N ALA A 144 -2.15 -13.09 -10.06
CA ALA A 144 -0.88 -12.47 -9.74
C ALA A 144 -0.03 -12.19 -11.00
N GLU A 145 -0.07 -13.09 -12.02
CA GLU A 145 0.56 -12.86 -13.32
C GLU A 145 0.04 -11.57 -13.96
N ARG A 146 -1.28 -11.39 -14.04
CA ARG A 146 -1.88 -10.16 -14.59
C ARG A 146 -1.56 -8.91 -13.76
N SER A 147 -1.54 -9.06 -12.44
CA SER A 147 -1.16 -7.95 -11.54
C SER A 147 0.30 -7.54 -11.73
N LEU A 148 1.20 -8.51 -11.89
CA LEU A 148 2.62 -8.26 -12.19
C LEU A 148 2.78 -7.57 -13.55
N GLU A 149 2.06 -8.03 -14.58
CA GLU A 149 2.08 -7.39 -15.90
C GLU A 149 1.63 -5.92 -15.79
N SER A 150 0.51 -5.65 -15.14
CA SER A 150 0.03 -4.27 -14.90
C SER A 150 1.04 -3.44 -14.11
N ALA A 151 1.69 -4.02 -13.10
CA ALA A 151 2.72 -3.33 -12.32
C ALA A 151 3.94 -2.97 -13.19
N ARG A 152 4.41 -3.89 -14.05
CA ARG A 152 5.53 -3.65 -14.97
C ARG A 152 5.22 -2.56 -15.99
N ILE A 153 4.00 -2.55 -16.54
CA ILE A 153 3.57 -1.49 -17.47
C ILE A 153 3.54 -0.13 -16.77
N LYS A 154 2.98 -0.06 -15.56
CA LYS A 154 3.00 1.18 -14.76
C LYS A 154 4.42 1.63 -14.42
N LEU A 155 5.31 0.71 -14.08
CA LEU A 155 6.71 1.02 -13.81
C LEU A 155 7.42 1.60 -15.06
N LYS A 156 7.17 1.00 -16.22
CA LYS A 156 7.64 1.48 -17.52
C LYS A 156 7.19 2.92 -17.76
N ALA A 157 5.89 3.20 -17.57
CA ALA A 157 5.33 4.55 -17.70
C ALA A 157 5.94 5.55 -16.70
N HIS A 158 6.17 5.14 -15.45
CA HIS A 158 6.83 5.98 -14.42
C HIS A 158 8.29 6.34 -14.76
N LYS A 159 8.97 5.49 -15.53
CA LYS A 159 10.32 5.77 -16.04
C LYS A 159 10.34 6.66 -17.27
N GLY A 160 9.16 7.05 -17.80
CA GLY A 160 9.04 7.82 -19.03
C GLY A 160 9.27 6.98 -20.29
N GLU A 161 9.24 5.66 -20.18
CA GLU A 161 9.34 4.77 -21.32
C GLU A 161 7.99 4.71 -22.06
N SER A 162 8.03 4.55 -23.39
CA SER A 162 6.83 4.49 -24.22
C SER A 162 5.97 3.27 -23.88
N VAL A 163 4.67 3.49 -23.67
CA VAL A 163 3.66 2.45 -23.40
C VAL A 163 2.88 2.16 -24.66
N SER A 164 2.83 0.90 -25.08
CA SER A 164 2.06 0.50 -26.27
C SER A 164 0.54 0.60 -26.04
N SER A 165 -0.23 0.56 -27.13
CA SER A 165 -1.69 0.57 -27.06
C SER A 165 -2.23 -0.64 -26.29
N GLU A 166 -1.66 -1.81 -26.49
CA GLU A 166 -2.04 -3.07 -25.85
C GLU A 166 -1.72 -3.02 -24.35
N GLU A 167 -0.56 -2.49 -23.99
CA GLU A 167 -0.16 -2.27 -22.60
C GLU A 167 -1.10 -1.27 -21.91
N ALA A 168 -1.46 -0.18 -22.58
CA ALA A 168 -2.42 0.80 -22.06
C ALA A 168 -3.80 0.19 -21.83
N VAL A 169 -4.29 -0.63 -22.76
CA VAL A 169 -5.54 -1.40 -22.59
C VAL A 169 -5.44 -2.32 -21.38
N THR A 170 -4.35 -3.05 -21.22
CA THR A 170 -4.14 -3.96 -20.09
C THR A 170 -4.30 -3.25 -18.75
N VAL A 171 -3.76 -2.04 -18.59
CA VAL A 171 -3.88 -1.27 -17.35
C VAL A 171 -5.26 -0.62 -17.20
N LEU A 172 -5.82 -0.08 -18.27
CA LEU A 172 -7.08 0.68 -18.23
C LEU A 172 -8.32 -0.21 -18.30
N PHE A 173 -8.18 -1.43 -18.87
CA PHE A 173 -9.23 -2.44 -18.92
C PHE A 173 -9.02 -3.47 -17.82
N THR A 174 -9.46 -3.12 -16.62
CA THR A 174 -9.61 -4.12 -15.56
C THR A 174 -11.03 -4.64 -15.62
N GLU A 175 -11.20 -5.90 -16.05
CA GLU A 175 -12.49 -6.57 -15.85
C GLU A 175 -12.87 -6.45 -14.38
N LYS A 176 -14.15 -6.15 -14.12
CA LYS A 176 -14.73 -6.35 -12.79
C LYS A 176 -14.63 -7.85 -12.49
N SER A 177 -13.49 -8.29 -11.98
CA SER A 177 -13.38 -9.67 -11.54
C SER A 177 -14.44 -9.87 -10.45
N LYS A 178 -15.16 -10.98 -10.53
CA LYS A 178 -16.10 -11.39 -9.47
C LYS A 178 -15.36 -11.61 -8.14
N ASP A 179 -14.07 -11.82 -8.21
CA ASP A 179 -13.15 -11.84 -7.09
C ASP A 179 -12.81 -10.41 -6.70
N ARG A 180 -13.54 -9.91 -5.71
CA ARG A 180 -13.48 -8.53 -5.20
C ARG A 180 -12.19 -8.20 -4.44
N GLU A 181 -11.05 -8.64 -4.89
CA GLU A 181 -9.81 -8.58 -4.10
C GLU A 181 -8.92 -7.36 -4.37
N ILE A 182 -9.18 -6.60 -5.43
CA ILE A 182 -8.47 -5.35 -5.70
C ILE A 182 -9.48 -4.21 -5.69
N SER A 183 -9.14 -3.05 -5.12
CA SER A 183 -9.95 -1.84 -5.28
C SER A 183 -10.01 -1.46 -6.76
N PRO A 184 -11.20 -1.50 -7.42
CA PRO A 184 -11.27 -1.36 -8.87
C PRO A 184 -10.81 0.01 -9.37
N ILE A 185 -10.80 1.02 -8.50
CA ILE A 185 -10.56 2.43 -8.88
C ILE A 185 -9.06 2.69 -9.08
N GLU A 186 -8.20 2.17 -8.19
CA GLU A 186 -6.76 2.46 -8.23
C GLU A 186 -6.00 1.59 -9.25
N ALA A 187 -6.54 0.41 -9.56
CA ALA A 187 -5.98 -0.45 -10.60
C ALA A 187 -6.14 0.11 -12.02
N THR A 188 -7.12 0.99 -12.25
CA THR A 188 -7.45 1.55 -13.57
C THR A 188 -6.85 2.94 -13.83
N ILE A 189 -5.83 3.32 -13.11
CA ILE A 189 -5.08 4.56 -13.33
C ILE A 189 -3.80 4.25 -14.11
N LEU A 190 -3.63 4.89 -15.25
CA LEU A 190 -2.37 4.90 -16.00
C LEU A 190 -1.76 6.30 -15.92
N ARG A 191 -0.56 6.41 -15.38
CA ARG A 191 0.20 7.65 -15.27
C ARG A 191 1.22 7.74 -16.38
N LEU A 192 1.11 8.78 -17.19
CA LEU A 192 2.07 9.06 -18.24
C LEU A 192 2.96 10.23 -17.82
N LEU A 193 4.25 10.04 -17.96
CA LEU A 193 5.25 11.09 -17.74
C LEU A 193 5.38 11.93 -19.01
N ILE A 194 4.51 12.93 -19.16
CA ILE A 194 4.58 13.91 -20.24
C ILE A 194 5.36 15.11 -19.71
N LEU A 195 6.58 15.28 -20.22
CA LEU A 195 7.50 16.34 -19.79
C LEU A 195 7.17 17.65 -20.50
N PHE A 196 6.42 18.53 -19.84
CA PHE A 196 6.20 19.89 -20.32
C PHE A 196 7.42 20.75 -19.98
N PRO A 197 7.94 21.56 -20.94
CA PRO A 197 9.07 22.45 -20.69
C PRO A 197 8.73 23.52 -19.63
N GLY A 198 9.41 23.55 -18.52
CA GLY A 198 9.23 24.54 -17.45
C GLY A 198 7.76 24.72 -17.05
N LYS A 199 7.25 25.96 -17.18
CA LYS A 199 5.85 26.29 -16.92
C LYS A 199 4.96 26.25 -18.18
N SER A 200 5.47 25.73 -19.29
CA SER A 200 4.68 25.57 -20.53
C SER A 200 3.45 24.71 -20.32
N THR A 201 2.39 25.04 -21.03
CA THR A 201 1.17 24.26 -21.15
C THR A 201 0.98 23.73 -22.57
N GLU A 202 1.91 24.03 -23.49
CA GLU A 202 1.95 23.47 -24.82
C GLU A 202 2.49 22.05 -24.78
N LEU A 203 1.77 21.14 -25.42
CA LEU A 203 2.15 19.73 -25.48
C LEU A 203 3.42 19.59 -26.35
N PRO A 204 4.53 19.05 -25.81
CA PRO A 204 5.74 18.78 -26.58
C PRO A 204 5.51 17.64 -27.59
N GLU A 205 6.34 17.59 -28.62
CA GLU A 205 6.23 16.60 -29.71
C GLU A 205 6.29 15.17 -29.19
N GLU A 206 7.26 14.87 -28.33
CA GLU A 206 7.41 13.53 -27.72
C GLU A 206 6.19 13.13 -26.88
N GLY A 207 5.55 14.10 -26.22
CA GLY A 207 4.29 13.88 -25.50
C GLY A 207 3.14 13.59 -26.47
N GLY A 208 3.12 14.25 -27.62
CA GLY A 208 2.17 14.00 -28.71
C GLY A 208 2.30 12.59 -29.28
N ASP A 209 3.52 12.13 -29.53
CA ASP A 209 3.81 10.78 -30.02
C ASP A 209 3.33 9.72 -29.04
N GLN A 210 3.65 9.89 -27.74
CA GLN A 210 3.19 8.99 -26.69
C GLN A 210 1.66 8.95 -26.59
N LEU A 211 1.00 10.11 -26.70
CA LEU A 211 -0.47 10.19 -26.71
C LEU A 211 -1.08 9.58 -27.95
N SER A 212 -0.43 9.68 -29.12
CA SER A 212 -0.90 9.06 -30.37
C SER A 212 -0.91 7.54 -30.27
N ILE A 213 0.15 6.95 -29.72
CA ILE A 213 0.25 5.51 -29.49
C ILE A 213 -0.85 5.06 -28.53
N MET A 214 -0.99 5.73 -27.38
CA MET A 214 -1.97 5.39 -26.36
C MET A 214 -3.40 5.74 -26.78
N GLY A 215 -3.63 6.98 -27.25
CA GLY A 215 -4.96 7.51 -27.54
C GLY A 215 -5.57 6.94 -28.82
N GLY A 216 -4.78 6.86 -29.89
CA GLY A 216 -5.28 6.47 -31.20
C GLY A 216 -5.78 5.03 -31.30
N ARG A 217 -5.25 4.12 -30.48
CA ARG A 217 -5.66 2.71 -30.47
C ARG A 217 -6.25 2.28 -29.14
N ALA A 218 -5.64 2.62 -28.01
CA ALA A 218 -6.11 2.16 -26.70
C ALA A 218 -7.48 2.73 -26.35
N LEU A 219 -7.62 4.06 -26.31
CA LEU A 219 -8.89 4.72 -25.91
C LEU A 219 -10.03 4.51 -26.91
N THR A 220 -9.72 4.14 -28.15
CA THR A 220 -10.71 3.83 -29.20
C THR A 220 -10.96 2.33 -29.35
N SER A 221 -10.23 1.49 -28.61
CA SER A 221 -10.35 0.03 -28.66
C SER A 221 -11.76 -0.45 -28.29
N ARG A 222 -12.07 -1.69 -28.73
CA ARG A 222 -13.35 -2.32 -28.42
C ARG A 222 -13.57 -2.48 -26.90
N GLU A 223 -12.51 -2.80 -26.17
CA GLU A 223 -12.48 -3.04 -24.73
C GLU A 223 -12.82 -1.77 -23.95
N LEU A 224 -12.38 -0.60 -24.45
CA LEU A 224 -12.58 0.69 -23.83
C LEU A 224 -13.63 1.57 -24.55
N LYS A 225 -14.41 0.99 -25.48
CA LYS A 225 -15.37 1.74 -26.30
C LYS A 225 -16.36 2.55 -25.49
N THR A 226 -16.86 2.00 -24.39
CA THR A 226 -17.86 2.66 -23.52
C THR A 226 -17.23 3.31 -22.29
N ALA A 227 -15.92 3.22 -22.13
CA ALA A 227 -15.22 3.79 -20.99
C ALA A 227 -15.21 5.32 -21.05
N VAL A 228 -15.29 5.94 -19.89
CA VAL A 228 -15.11 7.39 -19.68
C VAL A 228 -13.87 7.56 -18.82
N PHE A 229 -13.01 8.47 -19.23
CA PHE A 229 -11.74 8.76 -18.58
C PHE A 229 -11.73 10.16 -18.01
N GLU A 230 -11.03 10.32 -16.90
CA GLU A 230 -10.62 11.60 -16.38
C GLU A 230 -9.14 11.78 -16.69
N VAL A 231 -8.81 12.88 -17.37
CA VAL A 231 -7.44 13.32 -17.66
C VAL A 231 -7.05 14.28 -16.56
N VAL A 232 -6.15 13.88 -15.69
CA VAL A 232 -5.77 14.63 -14.49
C VAL A 232 -4.36 15.17 -14.65
N GLY A 233 -4.23 16.50 -14.66
CA GLY A 233 -2.92 17.16 -14.63
C GLY A 233 -2.39 17.27 -13.21
N ASN A 234 -1.09 17.01 -13.05
CA ASN A 234 -0.37 17.15 -11.80
C ASN A 234 0.91 17.96 -12.03
N THR A 235 1.38 18.65 -11.00
CA THR A 235 2.68 19.34 -10.99
C THR A 235 3.53 18.88 -9.81
N ASP A 236 4.80 19.22 -9.85
CA ASP A 236 5.64 19.25 -8.64
C ASP A 236 5.27 20.46 -7.75
N ASP A 237 6.00 20.64 -6.66
CA ASP A 237 5.81 21.75 -5.68
C ASP A 237 6.62 23.01 -6.01
N SER A 238 7.16 23.13 -7.22
CA SER A 238 7.95 24.29 -7.63
C SER A 238 7.05 25.47 -7.96
N GLY A 239 6.96 26.45 -7.07
CA GLY A 239 6.21 27.67 -7.24
C GLY A 239 4.94 27.76 -6.40
N ASP A 240 4.04 28.65 -6.82
CA ASP A 240 2.79 28.92 -6.09
C ASP A 240 1.73 27.84 -6.37
N ALA A 241 1.00 27.43 -5.33
CA ALA A 241 0.01 26.37 -5.42
C ALA A 241 -1.18 26.71 -6.36
N ALA A 242 -1.63 27.99 -6.39
CA ALA A 242 -2.71 28.42 -7.25
C ALA A 242 -2.24 28.43 -8.72
N ALA A 243 -1.04 28.92 -9.00
CA ALA A 243 -0.44 28.85 -10.33
C ALA A 243 -0.22 27.40 -10.80
N ASN A 244 0.22 26.50 -9.92
CA ASN A 244 0.38 25.08 -10.21
C ASN A 244 -0.96 24.41 -10.52
N LEU A 245 -2.03 24.78 -9.83
CA LEU A 245 -3.37 24.28 -10.14
C LEU A 245 -3.81 24.72 -11.55
N GLU A 246 -3.61 26.00 -11.90
CA GLU A 246 -3.93 26.52 -13.24
C GLU A 246 -3.09 25.85 -14.35
N ILE A 247 -1.78 25.69 -14.12
CA ILE A 247 -0.88 25.00 -15.06
C ILE A 247 -1.35 23.56 -15.27
N SER A 248 -1.67 22.84 -14.20
CA SER A 248 -2.12 21.45 -14.29
C SER A 248 -3.45 21.33 -15.06
N GLN A 249 -4.37 22.28 -14.89
CA GLN A 249 -5.61 22.35 -15.64
C GLN A 249 -5.33 22.50 -17.15
N LYS A 250 -4.52 23.49 -17.52
CA LYS A 250 -4.19 23.76 -18.93
C LYS A 250 -3.45 22.58 -19.59
N ARG A 251 -2.55 21.92 -18.87
CA ARG A 251 -1.86 20.72 -19.37
C ARG A 251 -2.82 19.57 -19.62
N ALA A 252 -3.77 19.32 -18.71
CA ALA A 252 -4.78 18.30 -18.89
C ALA A 252 -5.72 18.63 -20.07
N GLU A 253 -6.07 19.90 -20.25
CA GLU A 253 -6.83 20.38 -21.42
C GLU A 253 -6.06 20.19 -22.72
N ALA A 254 -4.78 20.54 -22.78
CA ALA A 254 -3.94 20.33 -23.96
C ALA A 254 -3.87 18.85 -24.36
N VAL A 255 -3.73 17.96 -23.39
CA VAL A 255 -3.74 16.50 -23.60
C VAL A 255 -5.11 16.02 -24.11
N ARG A 256 -6.21 16.45 -23.49
CA ARG A 256 -7.57 16.13 -23.94
C ARG A 256 -7.79 16.58 -25.38
N ASP A 257 -7.45 17.81 -25.68
CA ASP A 257 -7.70 18.44 -27.00
C ASP A 257 -6.87 17.76 -28.10
N TYR A 258 -5.63 17.37 -27.77
CA TYR A 258 -4.81 16.54 -28.64
C TYR A 258 -5.47 15.20 -28.98
N LEU A 259 -5.96 14.48 -27.95
CA LEU A 259 -6.64 13.19 -28.12
C LEU A 259 -7.91 13.29 -28.98
N ILE A 260 -8.68 14.36 -28.81
CA ILE A 260 -9.88 14.63 -29.63
C ILE A 260 -9.48 14.93 -31.07
N LYS A 261 -8.53 15.85 -31.26
CA LYS A 261 -8.18 16.39 -32.58
C LYS A 261 -7.35 15.41 -33.41
N ASN A 262 -6.41 14.73 -32.80
CA ASN A 262 -5.41 13.91 -33.51
C ASN A 262 -5.63 12.40 -33.39
N CYS A 263 -6.39 11.95 -32.37
CA CYS A 263 -6.60 10.52 -32.11
C CYS A 263 -8.06 10.08 -32.27
N ASN A 264 -8.97 10.96 -32.75
CA ASN A 264 -10.40 10.69 -32.92
C ASN A 264 -11.11 10.15 -31.66
N VAL A 265 -10.63 10.53 -30.46
CA VAL A 265 -11.30 10.17 -29.21
C VAL A 265 -12.51 11.09 -29.04
N GLU A 266 -13.69 10.51 -28.80
CA GLU A 266 -14.91 11.28 -28.61
C GLU A 266 -14.81 12.18 -27.35
N ALA A 267 -15.10 13.46 -27.47
CA ALA A 267 -15.01 14.45 -26.38
C ALA A 267 -15.78 14.02 -25.11
N LYS A 268 -16.95 13.37 -25.28
CA LYS A 268 -17.76 12.86 -24.15
C LYS A 268 -17.08 11.79 -23.30
N LYS A 269 -16.04 11.15 -23.83
CA LYS A 269 -15.24 10.14 -23.13
C LYS A 269 -14.15 10.74 -22.24
N LEU A 270 -13.83 12.02 -22.41
CA LEU A 270 -12.71 12.68 -21.76
C LEU A 270 -13.19 13.82 -20.86
N LYS A 271 -13.03 13.65 -19.56
CA LYS A 271 -13.18 14.71 -18.56
C LYS A 271 -11.81 15.23 -18.18
N VAL A 272 -11.74 16.49 -17.78
CA VAL A 272 -10.50 17.12 -17.32
C VAL A 272 -10.61 17.40 -15.83
N ALA A 273 -9.54 17.14 -15.12
CA ALA A 273 -9.35 17.53 -13.73
C ALA A 273 -7.92 18.06 -13.52
N ALA A 274 -7.77 18.92 -12.52
CA ALA A 274 -6.50 19.48 -12.12
C ALA A 274 -6.24 19.15 -10.66
N SER A 275 -5.01 18.77 -10.38
CA SER A 275 -4.55 18.41 -9.03
C SER A 275 -3.46 19.37 -8.52
N GLY A 276 -2.85 20.13 -9.43
CA GLY A 276 -1.68 20.94 -9.08
C GLY A 276 -0.64 20.10 -8.37
N GLN A 277 -0.12 20.60 -7.27
CA GLN A 277 0.87 19.92 -6.42
C GLN A 277 0.26 19.12 -5.25
N ALA A 278 -1.08 18.98 -5.18
CA ALA A 278 -1.76 18.43 -4.01
C ALA A 278 -1.54 16.93 -3.78
N HIS A 279 -1.24 16.18 -4.86
CA HIS A 279 -1.14 14.72 -4.80
C HIS A 279 0.20 14.21 -5.38
N PRO A 280 1.34 14.51 -4.72
CA PRO A 280 2.62 13.96 -5.13
C PRO A 280 2.63 12.44 -4.88
N ILE A 281 3.14 11.67 -5.85
CA ILE A 281 3.31 10.21 -5.70
C ILE A 281 4.69 9.84 -5.16
N VAL A 282 5.63 10.76 -5.24
CA VAL A 282 6.96 10.68 -4.61
C VAL A 282 7.29 12.00 -3.93
N PRO A 283 8.14 12.00 -2.88
CA PRO A 283 8.59 13.25 -2.26
C PRO A 283 9.29 14.16 -3.26
N ASN A 284 8.99 15.47 -3.27
CA ASN A 284 9.61 16.45 -4.18
C ASN A 284 11.06 16.81 -3.82
N SER A 285 11.80 15.91 -3.18
CA SER A 285 13.14 16.15 -2.63
C SER A 285 14.25 16.20 -3.67
N THR A 286 14.04 15.63 -4.85
CA THR A 286 15.01 15.59 -5.94
C THR A 286 14.39 16.05 -7.24
N GLU A 287 15.23 16.49 -8.20
CA GLU A 287 14.76 16.86 -9.54
C GLU A 287 14.07 15.68 -10.25
N GLN A 288 14.61 14.47 -10.09
CA GLN A 288 14.02 13.27 -10.67
C GLN A 288 12.61 13.02 -10.09
N ASN A 289 12.45 13.16 -8.79
CA ASN A 289 11.14 13.01 -8.14
C ASN A 289 10.14 14.09 -8.61
N ARG A 290 10.59 15.34 -8.76
CA ARG A 290 9.75 16.41 -9.32
C ARG A 290 9.30 16.11 -10.73
N LYS A 291 10.17 15.55 -11.58
CA LYS A 291 9.78 15.08 -12.93
C LYS A 291 8.67 14.03 -12.88
N ILE A 292 8.73 13.07 -11.95
CA ILE A 292 7.70 12.05 -11.76
C ILE A 292 6.36 12.67 -11.31
N ASN A 293 6.40 13.73 -10.51
CA ASN A 293 5.20 14.42 -10.07
C ASN A 293 4.59 15.31 -11.17
N ASN A 294 5.38 15.82 -12.12
CA ASN A 294 4.92 16.54 -13.32
C ASN A 294 4.37 15.56 -14.37
N ARG A 295 3.16 15.08 -14.16
CA ARG A 295 2.58 13.97 -14.93
C ARG A 295 1.14 14.23 -15.34
N VAL A 296 0.67 13.45 -16.31
CA VAL A 296 -0.75 13.33 -16.63
C VAL A 296 -1.21 11.91 -16.29
N GLU A 297 -2.36 11.81 -15.65
CA GLU A 297 -3.01 10.56 -15.32
C GLU A 297 -4.25 10.34 -16.16
N PHE A 298 -4.45 9.10 -16.59
CA PHE A 298 -5.70 8.62 -17.18
C PHE A 298 -6.39 7.71 -16.19
N LYS A 299 -7.50 8.18 -15.65
CA LYS A 299 -8.30 7.44 -14.68
C LYS A 299 -9.61 7.03 -15.31
N ARG A 300 -9.88 5.74 -15.37
CA ARG A 300 -11.16 5.24 -15.86
C ARG A 300 -12.25 5.48 -14.81
N LEU A 301 -13.33 6.14 -15.21
CA LEU A 301 -14.49 6.45 -14.36
C LEU A 301 -15.60 5.40 -14.50
N LYS A 302 -15.74 4.82 -15.70
CA LYS A 302 -16.74 3.79 -16.05
C LYS A 302 -16.10 2.76 -16.97
#